data_2919014a113958d4c2580e243ebb24a4
#
_entry.id   2919014a113958d4c2580e243ebb24a4
#
_cell.length_a   1.000
_cell.length_b   1.000
_cell.length_c   1.000
_cell.angle_alpha   90.00
_cell.angle_beta   90.00
_cell.angle_gamma   90.00
#
_symmetry.space_group_name_H-M   'P 1'
#
loop_
_entity.id
_entity.type
_entity.pdbx_description
1 polymer ?
#
loop_
_entity_poly.entity_id
_entity_poly.type
_entity_poly.pdbx_seq_one_letter_code
_entity_poly.pdbx_strand_id
1 'polypeptide(L)'
;AKAAAITFVDLIPEKINLGLVVFDGVARVQVAPTTDRQLMVDAIQRLELGESTAIGEAIFASLDAIASVPPDEEGTIPPARVVLMSDGVTQQGRPNEDAAEEARTRGIPVSTISFGTPFGQIVYEEPGQAPQLVEVPVDQDELRAIADATSGTFFTAESAGELEQVYNDIGSSVGFVTADREITHWFVAGAIALLMLTAALSLAFFSRLP
;
A
#
# COMPACT_ATOMS: atom_id res chain seq x y z
N ALA A 1 -4.64 -15.43 8.72
CA ALA A 1 -4.83 -14.13 8.06
C ALA A 1 -5.22 -13.04 9.06
N LYS A 2 -6.33 -13.14 9.85
CA LYS A 2 -6.77 -12.06 10.76
C LYS A 2 -5.68 -11.64 11.78
N ALA A 3 -5.00 -12.59 12.43
CA ALA A 3 -3.93 -12.28 13.37
C ALA A 3 -2.80 -11.48 12.71
N ALA A 4 -2.35 -11.90 11.54
CA ALA A 4 -1.31 -11.19 10.79
C ALA A 4 -1.76 -9.78 10.37
N ALA A 5 -3.03 -9.60 9.98
CA ALA A 5 -3.59 -8.29 9.67
C ALA A 5 -3.64 -7.36 10.91
N ILE A 6 -3.94 -7.89 12.10
CA ILE A 6 -3.89 -7.13 13.34
C ILE A 6 -2.45 -6.71 13.67
N THR A 7 -1.49 -7.63 13.56
CA THR A 7 -0.06 -7.30 13.73
C THR A 7 0.36 -6.18 12.76
N PHE A 8 -0.11 -6.22 11.52
CA PHE A 8 0.16 -5.14 10.54
C PHE A 8 -0.41 -3.79 11.01
N VAL A 9 -1.63 -3.75 11.55
CA VAL A 9 -2.22 -2.51 12.10
C VAL A 9 -1.34 -1.91 13.19
N ASP A 10 -0.76 -2.75 14.05
CA ASP A 10 0.11 -2.31 15.15
C ASP A 10 1.49 -1.81 14.66
N LEU A 11 1.95 -2.27 13.49
CA LEU A 11 3.21 -1.84 12.89
C LEU A 11 3.14 -0.47 12.20
N ILE A 12 1.95 -0.08 11.75
CA ILE A 12 1.79 1.19 11.04
C ILE A 12 1.80 2.37 12.04
N PRO A 13 2.62 3.41 11.79
CA PRO A 13 2.67 4.58 12.65
C PRO A 13 1.29 5.19 12.93
N GLU A 14 1.02 5.58 14.18
CA GLU A 14 -0.30 6.04 14.65
C GLU A 14 -0.89 7.19 13.83
N LYS A 15 -0.04 8.06 13.28
CA LYS A 15 -0.45 9.23 12.47
C LYS A 15 -0.92 8.88 11.04
N ILE A 16 -0.73 7.63 10.58
CA ILE A 16 -1.12 7.20 9.24
C ILE A 16 -2.56 6.71 9.29
N ASN A 17 -3.41 7.21 8.40
CA ASN A 17 -4.75 6.70 8.24
C ASN A 17 -4.74 5.30 7.63
N LEU A 18 -5.47 4.38 8.25
CA LEU A 18 -5.75 3.05 7.71
C LEU A 18 -7.22 2.94 7.33
N GLY A 19 -7.51 2.37 6.17
CA GLY A 19 -8.84 1.98 5.74
C GLY A 19 -8.91 0.46 5.55
N LEU A 20 -10.10 -0.10 5.66
CA LEU A 20 -10.35 -1.52 5.41
C LEU A 20 -11.45 -1.68 4.36
N VAL A 21 -11.11 -2.30 3.26
CA VAL A 21 -12.04 -2.71 2.21
C VAL A 21 -12.16 -4.22 2.21
N VAL A 22 -13.37 -4.70 2.19
CA VAL A 22 -13.71 -6.14 2.11
C VAL A 22 -14.38 -6.39 0.78
N PHE A 23 -14.07 -7.49 0.14
CA PHE A 23 -14.65 -7.87 -1.13
C PHE A 23 -14.99 -9.37 -1.15
N ASP A 24 -16.21 -9.64 -1.58
CA ASP A 24 -16.82 -10.97 -1.63
C ASP A 24 -17.83 -11.09 -2.82
N GLY A 25 -17.39 -10.68 -4.01
CA GLY A 25 -18.25 -10.50 -5.19
C GLY A 25 -18.72 -9.04 -5.35
N VAL A 26 -18.78 -8.29 -4.27
CA VAL A 26 -18.89 -6.82 -4.24
C VAL A 26 -17.85 -6.27 -3.28
N ALA A 27 -17.38 -5.05 -3.52
CA ALA A 27 -16.45 -4.40 -2.60
C ALA A 27 -17.19 -3.41 -1.69
N ARG A 28 -16.80 -3.40 -0.40
CA ARG A 28 -17.35 -2.52 0.63
C ARG A 28 -16.24 -1.90 1.46
N VAL A 29 -16.32 -0.59 1.66
CA VAL A 29 -15.47 0.08 2.65
C VAL A 29 -16.01 -0.26 4.05
N GLN A 30 -15.35 -1.19 4.72
CA GLN A 30 -15.71 -1.63 6.07
C GLN A 30 -15.30 -0.61 7.13
N VAL A 31 -14.11 0.01 6.95
CA VAL A 31 -13.63 1.13 7.75
C VAL A 31 -13.06 2.17 6.80
N ALA A 32 -13.60 3.38 6.85
CA ALA A 32 -13.03 4.51 6.13
C ALA A 32 -11.63 4.85 6.71
N PRO A 33 -10.73 5.46 5.90
CA PRO A 33 -9.41 5.81 6.38
C PRO A 33 -9.44 6.61 7.69
N THR A 34 -8.82 6.07 8.74
CA THR A 34 -8.81 6.63 10.10
C THR A 34 -7.52 6.29 10.84
N THR A 35 -7.19 7.06 11.86
CA THR A 35 -6.12 6.76 12.82
C THR A 35 -6.60 5.93 14.01
N ASP A 36 -7.89 5.63 14.11
CA ASP A 36 -8.46 4.78 15.18
C ASP A 36 -8.11 3.31 14.95
N ARG A 37 -7.06 2.84 15.63
CA ARG A 37 -6.55 1.46 15.55
C ARG A 37 -7.53 0.45 16.16
N GLN A 38 -8.25 0.84 17.22
CA GLN A 38 -9.20 -0.06 17.86
C GLN A 38 -10.36 -0.37 16.92
N LEU A 39 -10.89 0.64 16.24
CA LEU A 39 -11.95 0.46 15.25
C LEU A 39 -11.51 -0.51 14.13
N MET A 40 -10.24 -0.39 13.68
CA MET A 40 -9.66 -1.27 12.66
C MET A 40 -9.56 -2.72 13.16
N VAL A 41 -9.01 -2.92 14.36
CA VAL A 41 -8.86 -4.27 14.97
C VAL A 41 -10.23 -4.93 15.16
N ASP A 42 -11.21 -4.20 15.68
CA ASP A 42 -12.56 -4.70 15.87
C ASP A 42 -13.23 -5.11 14.55
N ALA A 43 -13.01 -4.33 13.50
CA ALA A 43 -13.51 -4.65 12.16
C ALA A 43 -12.85 -5.92 11.60
N ILE A 44 -11.52 -6.05 11.70
CA ILE A 44 -10.79 -7.25 11.25
C ILE A 44 -11.27 -8.51 11.98
N GLN A 45 -11.52 -8.42 13.29
CA GLN A 45 -11.99 -9.57 14.07
C GLN A 45 -13.37 -10.07 13.62
N ARG A 46 -14.24 -9.16 13.13
CA ARG A 46 -15.60 -9.47 12.68
C ARG A 46 -15.68 -9.90 11.22
N LEU A 47 -14.57 -9.90 10.47
CA LEU A 47 -14.57 -10.36 9.07
C LEU A 47 -15.08 -11.79 8.98
N GLU A 48 -15.92 -12.05 8.00
CA GLU A 48 -16.40 -13.38 7.63
C GLU A 48 -15.86 -13.74 6.24
N LEU A 49 -15.79 -15.01 5.93
CA LEU A 49 -15.38 -15.48 4.61
C LEU A 49 -16.51 -15.25 3.62
N GLY A 50 -16.17 -14.65 2.47
CA GLY A 50 -17.06 -14.52 1.34
C GLY A 50 -16.96 -15.71 0.38
N GLU A 51 -17.92 -15.84 -0.54
CA GLU A 51 -18.00 -16.94 -1.50
C GLU A 51 -17.44 -16.59 -2.87
N SER A 52 -17.04 -15.34 -3.11
CA SER A 52 -16.64 -14.85 -4.43
C SER A 52 -15.53 -13.82 -4.34
N THR A 53 -14.89 -13.54 -5.46
CA THR A 53 -13.73 -12.62 -5.54
C THR A 53 -13.97 -11.56 -6.59
N ALA A 54 -13.80 -10.26 -6.21
CA ALA A 54 -13.98 -9.10 -7.06
C ALA A 54 -12.82 -8.10 -6.86
N ILE A 55 -11.62 -8.45 -7.37
CA ILE A 55 -10.39 -7.69 -7.17
C ILE A 55 -10.49 -6.27 -7.74
N GLY A 56 -10.99 -6.13 -8.97
CA GLY A 56 -11.15 -4.82 -9.60
C GLY A 56 -12.03 -3.89 -8.77
N GLU A 57 -13.18 -4.40 -8.26
CA GLU A 57 -14.05 -3.60 -7.39
C GLU A 57 -13.36 -3.23 -6.07
N ALA A 58 -12.54 -4.11 -5.49
CA ALA A 58 -11.79 -3.82 -4.27
C ALA A 58 -10.80 -2.66 -4.48
N ILE A 59 -10.10 -2.65 -5.62
CA ILE A 59 -9.18 -1.56 -5.97
C ILE A 59 -9.96 -0.26 -6.14
N PHE A 60 -11.04 -0.23 -6.92
CA PHE A 60 -11.85 0.98 -7.11
C PHE A 60 -12.41 1.51 -5.79
N ALA A 61 -12.96 0.64 -4.93
CA ALA A 61 -13.46 1.04 -3.62
C ALA A 61 -12.35 1.61 -2.73
N SER A 62 -11.14 1.06 -2.82
CA SER A 62 -9.97 1.56 -2.10
C SER A 62 -9.54 2.95 -2.61
N LEU A 63 -9.53 3.16 -3.92
CA LEU A 63 -9.22 4.45 -4.53
C LEU A 63 -10.24 5.52 -4.14
N ASP A 64 -11.52 5.18 -4.08
CA ASP A 64 -12.58 6.09 -3.66
C ASP A 64 -12.48 6.39 -2.15
N ALA A 65 -12.13 5.40 -1.33
CA ALA A 65 -11.88 5.61 0.10
C ALA A 65 -10.69 6.56 0.33
N ILE A 66 -9.60 6.40 -0.42
CA ILE A 66 -8.43 7.28 -0.38
C ILE A 66 -8.82 8.70 -0.81
N ALA A 67 -9.61 8.86 -1.88
CA ALA A 67 -10.07 10.16 -2.36
C ALA A 67 -10.98 10.89 -1.35
N SER A 68 -11.57 10.18 -0.40
CA SER A 68 -12.40 10.78 0.67
C SER A 68 -11.59 11.42 1.80
N VAL A 69 -10.28 11.15 1.86
CA VAL A 69 -9.39 11.74 2.88
C VAL A 69 -9.15 13.21 2.52
N PRO A 70 -9.44 14.16 3.43
CA PRO A 70 -9.19 15.56 3.15
C PRO A 70 -7.69 15.84 3.01
N PRO A 71 -7.31 16.84 2.19
CA PRO A 71 -5.95 17.33 2.14
C PRO A 71 -5.48 17.80 3.53
N ASP A 72 -4.17 17.83 3.73
CA ASP A 72 -3.57 18.39 4.92
C ASP A 72 -3.76 19.92 5.04
N GLU A 73 -3.23 20.53 6.11
CA GLU A 73 -3.33 22.00 6.35
C GLU A 73 -2.64 22.83 5.24
N GLU A 74 -1.75 22.23 4.47
CA GLU A 74 -1.02 22.85 3.36
C GLU A 74 -1.73 22.63 2.00
N GLY A 75 -2.86 21.90 2.01
CA GLY A 75 -3.64 21.55 0.82
C GLY A 75 -3.06 20.39 0.03
N THR A 76 -2.11 19.64 0.59
CA THR A 76 -1.46 18.50 -0.04
C THR A 76 -2.24 17.21 0.24
N ILE A 77 -2.47 16.43 -0.80
CA ILE A 77 -3.07 15.09 -0.64
C ILE A 77 -1.99 14.16 -0.08
N PRO A 78 -2.21 13.52 1.07
CA PRO A 78 -1.24 12.60 1.65
C PRO A 78 -0.93 11.44 0.69
N PRO A 79 0.34 11.01 0.59
CA PRO A 79 0.69 9.81 -0.16
C PRO A 79 -0.13 8.61 0.35
N ALA A 80 -0.66 7.84 -0.58
CA ALA A 80 -1.47 6.68 -0.26
C ALA A 80 -0.97 5.43 -0.99
N ARG A 81 -1.34 4.27 -0.46
CA ARG A 81 -1.03 2.95 -1.03
C ARG A 81 -2.17 2.00 -0.75
N VAL A 82 -2.43 1.09 -1.67
CA VAL A 82 -3.33 -0.04 -1.46
C VAL A 82 -2.50 -1.29 -1.21
N VAL A 83 -2.91 -2.09 -0.23
CA VAL A 83 -2.40 -3.45 -0.01
C VAL A 83 -3.57 -4.40 -0.21
N LEU A 84 -3.53 -5.18 -1.27
CA LEU A 84 -4.55 -6.13 -1.67
C LEU A 84 -4.09 -7.55 -1.34
N MET A 85 -4.90 -8.32 -0.63
CA MET A 85 -4.65 -9.74 -0.40
C MET A 85 -5.78 -10.56 -1.04
N SER A 86 -5.42 -11.56 -1.83
CA SER A 86 -6.37 -12.50 -2.44
C SER A 86 -5.79 -13.91 -2.44
N ASP A 87 -6.67 -14.90 -2.32
CA ASP A 87 -6.38 -16.33 -2.39
C ASP A 87 -6.98 -17.00 -3.63
N GLY A 88 -7.62 -16.22 -4.51
CA GLY A 88 -8.29 -16.73 -5.70
C GLY A 88 -8.27 -15.78 -6.89
N VAL A 89 -8.78 -16.29 -8.02
CA VAL A 89 -8.99 -15.53 -9.25
C VAL A 89 -10.21 -14.63 -9.14
N THR A 90 -10.17 -13.50 -9.83
CA THR A 90 -11.35 -12.63 -9.99
C THR A 90 -12.47 -13.37 -10.70
N GLN A 91 -13.64 -13.40 -10.07
CA GLN A 91 -14.83 -14.08 -10.59
C GLN A 91 -15.89 -13.11 -11.08
N GLN A 92 -15.91 -11.89 -10.55
CA GLN A 92 -16.95 -10.89 -10.80
C GLN A 92 -16.39 -9.47 -10.77
N GLY A 93 -17.17 -8.53 -11.25
CA GLY A 93 -16.88 -7.10 -11.18
C GLY A 93 -16.21 -6.55 -12.43
N ARG A 94 -15.71 -5.32 -12.32
CA ARG A 94 -14.96 -4.65 -13.38
C ARG A 94 -13.61 -5.31 -13.60
N PRO A 95 -13.06 -5.23 -14.83
CA PRO A 95 -11.74 -5.78 -15.15
C PRO A 95 -10.64 -5.24 -14.22
N ASN A 96 -9.71 -6.12 -13.84
CA ASN A 96 -8.60 -5.76 -12.96
C ASN A 96 -7.62 -4.80 -13.64
N GLU A 97 -7.49 -4.90 -14.97
CA GLU A 97 -6.68 -4.00 -15.78
C GLU A 97 -7.20 -2.56 -15.71
N ASP A 98 -8.52 -2.36 -15.78
CA ASP A 98 -9.14 -1.03 -15.68
C ASP A 98 -8.89 -0.41 -14.30
N ALA A 99 -8.97 -1.23 -13.26
CA ALA A 99 -8.71 -0.79 -11.88
C ALA A 99 -7.23 -0.45 -11.66
N ALA A 100 -6.32 -1.23 -12.23
CA ALA A 100 -4.88 -0.97 -12.17
C ALA A 100 -4.51 0.31 -12.95
N GLU A 101 -5.12 0.53 -14.11
CA GLU A 101 -4.92 1.75 -14.90
C GLU A 101 -5.42 3.00 -14.17
N GLU A 102 -6.57 2.92 -13.49
CA GLU A 102 -7.08 4.01 -12.67
C GLU A 102 -6.15 4.30 -11.47
N ALA A 103 -5.67 3.25 -10.79
CA ALA A 103 -4.70 3.40 -9.70
C ALA A 103 -3.40 4.06 -10.18
N ARG A 104 -2.89 3.63 -11.33
CA ARG A 104 -1.71 4.21 -11.99
C ARG A 104 -1.93 5.69 -12.33
N THR A 105 -3.09 6.03 -12.88
CA THR A 105 -3.45 7.41 -13.25
C THR A 105 -3.52 8.32 -12.03
N ARG A 106 -4.01 7.81 -10.90
CA ARG A 106 -4.03 8.53 -9.61
C ARG A 106 -2.67 8.52 -8.89
N GLY A 107 -1.67 7.80 -9.41
CA GLY A 107 -0.36 7.66 -8.77
C GLY A 107 -0.39 6.90 -7.46
N ILE A 108 -1.34 5.97 -7.28
CA ILE A 108 -1.53 5.17 -6.07
C ILE A 108 -1.00 3.75 -6.32
N PRO A 109 0.14 3.36 -5.72
CA PRO A 109 0.65 2.01 -5.85
C PRO A 109 -0.29 0.98 -5.20
N VAL A 110 -0.49 -0.16 -5.89
CA VAL A 110 -1.23 -1.31 -5.38
C VAL A 110 -0.26 -2.45 -5.16
N SER A 111 0.11 -2.71 -3.92
CA SER A 111 0.88 -3.91 -3.57
C SER A 111 -0.07 -5.09 -3.40
N THR A 112 0.29 -6.24 -3.95
CA THR A 112 -0.56 -7.42 -3.96
C THR A 112 0.09 -8.56 -3.19
N ILE A 113 -0.72 -9.30 -2.44
CA ILE A 113 -0.32 -10.48 -1.69
C ILE A 113 -1.16 -11.67 -2.18
N SER A 114 -0.50 -12.64 -2.80
CA SER A 114 -1.09 -13.95 -3.10
C SER A 114 -1.02 -14.82 -1.85
N PHE A 115 -2.18 -15.09 -1.25
CA PHE A 115 -2.25 -15.91 -0.05
C PHE A 115 -2.80 -17.29 -0.39
N GLY A 116 -1.98 -18.33 -0.27
CA GLY A 116 -2.33 -19.72 -0.57
C GLY A 116 -1.24 -20.43 -1.37
N THR A 117 -1.45 -21.73 -1.59
CA THR A 117 -0.52 -22.55 -2.35
C THR A 117 -0.91 -22.59 -3.82
N PRO A 118 0.05 -22.66 -4.77
CA PRO A 118 -0.23 -22.79 -6.19
C PRO A 118 -1.03 -24.07 -6.54
N PHE A 119 -1.06 -25.02 -5.62
CA PHE A 119 -1.74 -26.31 -5.74
C PHE A 119 -2.87 -26.44 -4.70
N GLY A 120 -3.53 -25.34 -4.35
CA GLY A 120 -4.66 -25.34 -3.44
C GLY A 120 -5.73 -26.33 -3.93
N GLN A 121 -6.17 -27.23 -3.06
CA GLN A 121 -7.24 -28.19 -3.36
C GLN A 121 -8.36 -27.99 -2.34
N ILE A 122 -9.58 -27.92 -2.85
CA ILE A 122 -10.77 -27.95 -2.01
C ILE A 122 -11.53 -29.26 -2.23
N VAL A 123 -12.10 -29.79 -1.15
CA VAL A 123 -13.02 -30.92 -1.25
C VAL A 123 -14.40 -30.36 -1.56
N TYR A 124 -14.85 -30.57 -2.80
CA TYR A 124 -16.20 -30.20 -3.21
C TYR A 124 -17.14 -31.38 -2.94
N GLU A 125 -18.12 -31.17 -2.07
CA GLU A 125 -19.14 -32.17 -1.74
C GLU A 125 -20.48 -31.74 -2.32
N GLU A 126 -20.95 -32.45 -3.31
CA GLU A 126 -22.31 -32.28 -3.85
C GLU A 126 -23.25 -33.35 -3.26
N PRO A 127 -24.46 -32.99 -2.83
CA PRO A 127 -25.38 -33.96 -2.23
C PRO A 127 -25.66 -35.13 -3.16
N GLY A 128 -25.21 -36.33 -2.76
CA GLY A 128 -25.39 -37.57 -3.54
C GLY A 128 -24.23 -37.97 -4.46
N GLN A 129 -23.13 -37.24 -4.46
CA GLN A 129 -21.89 -37.59 -5.15
C GLN A 129 -20.76 -37.86 -4.15
N ALA A 130 -19.74 -38.58 -4.60
CA ALA A 130 -18.52 -38.74 -3.81
C ALA A 130 -17.75 -37.42 -3.76
N PRO A 131 -17.08 -37.09 -2.65
CA PRO A 131 -16.26 -35.91 -2.54
C PRO A 131 -15.24 -35.83 -3.68
N GLN A 132 -15.19 -34.69 -4.36
CA GLN A 132 -14.24 -34.47 -5.46
C GLN A 132 -13.19 -33.45 -4.97
N LEU A 133 -11.93 -33.78 -5.21
CA LEU A 133 -10.82 -32.83 -5.04
C LEU A 133 -10.79 -31.92 -6.27
N VAL A 134 -11.07 -30.65 -6.06
CA VAL A 134 -10.99 -29.62 -7.11
C VAL A 134 -9.75 -28.76 -6.84
N GLU A 135 -8.87 -28.66 -7.84
CA GLU A 135 -7.74 -27.75 -7.77
C GLU A 135 -8.23 -26.31 -7.95
N VAL A 136 -7.87 -25.44 -7.01
CA VAL A 136 -8.16 -24.02 -7.06
C VAL A 136 -6.81 -23.29 -6.98
N PRO A 137 -6.14 -23.12 -8.14
CA PRO A 137 -4.88 -22.39 -8.16
C PRO A 137 -5.11 -20.90 -7.88
N VAL A 138 -4.20 -20.29 -7.14
CA VAL A 138 -4.15 -18.82 -7.01
C VAL A 138 -3.59 -18.25 -8.30
N ASP A 139 -4.26 -17.27 -8.89
CA ASP A 139 -3.74 -16.58 -10.07
C ASP A 139 -2.69 -15.54 -9.65
N GLN A 140 -1.46 -16.02 -9.53
CA GLN A 140 -0.32 -15.18 -9.17
C GLN A 140 0.07 -14.21 -10.29
N ASP A 141 -0.19 -14.56 -11.54
CA ASP A 141 0.18 -13.74 -12.69
C ASP A 141 -0.71 -12.49 -12.77
N GLU A 142 -2.01 -12.64 -12.49
CA GLU A 142 -2.95 -11.51 -12.40
C GLU A 142 -2.56 -10.51 -11.28
N LEU A 143 -2.29 -11.02 -10.08
CA LEU A 143 -1.87 -10.21 -8.94
C LEU A 143 -0.52 -9.51 -9.19
N ARG A 144 0.41 -10.21 -9.83
CA ARG A 144 1.70 -9.64 -10.23
C ARG A 144 1.52 -8.52 -11.26
N ALA A 145 0.68 -8.75 -12.28
CA ALA A 145 0.39 -7.75 -13.30
C ALA A 145 -0.18 -6.45 -12.72
N ILE A 146 -1.09 -6.55 -11.74
CA ILE A 146 -1.64 -5.39 -11.03
C ILE A 146 -0.53 -4.62 -10.29
N ALA A 147 0.33 -5.31 -9.54
CA ALA A 147 1.42 -4.68 -8.81
C ALA A 147 2.39 -3.97 -9.77
N ASP A 148 2.83 -4.64 -10.82
CA ASP A 148 3.76 -4.11 -11.81
C ASP A 148 3.18 -2.88 -12.53
N ALA A 149 1.90 -2.93 -12.93
CA ALA A 149 1.22 -1.82 -13.62
C ALA A 149 1.09 -0.57 -12.75
N THR A 150 1.03 -0.71 -11.43
CA THR A 150 0.81 0.37 -10.48
C THR A 150 2.07 0.80 -9.72
N SER A 151 3.24 0.25 -10.06
CA SER A 151 4.48 0.45 -9.29
C SER A 151 4.38 -0.01 -7.83
N GLY A 152 3.51 -0.97 -7.56
CA GLY A 152 3.42 -1.70 -6.29
C GLY A 152 4.41 -2.85 -6.22
N THR A 153 4.28 -3.67 -5.19
CA THR A 153 5.11 -4.86 -4.99
C THR A 153 4.23 -6.09 -4.89
N PHE A 154 4.61 -7.15 -5.60
CA PHE A 154 3.95 -8.45 -5.48
C PHE A 154 4.63 -9.31 -4.43
N PHE A 155 3.83 -9.91 -3.55
CA PHE A 155 4.27 -10.84 -2.50
C PHE A 155 3.50 -12.15 -2.60
N THR A 156 4.10 -13.21 -2.05
CA THR A 156 3.46 -14.51 -1.85
C THR A 156 3.54 -14.89 -0.38
N ALA A 157 2.51 -15.53 0.13
CA ALA A 157 2.51 -16.13 1.47
C ALA A 157 1.69 -17.42 1.45
N GLU A 158 2.29 -18.54 1.82
CA GLU A 158 1.64 -19.85 1.89
C GLU A 158 1.17 -20.20 3.31
N SER A 159 1.65 -19.43 4.29
CA SER A 159 1.32 -19.63 5.71
C SER A 159 1.07 -18.31 6.42
N ALA A 160 0.43 -18.38 7.59
CA ALA A 160 0.20 -17.21 8.43
C ALA A 160 1.50 -16.54 8.87
N GLY A 161 2.59 -17.31 9.08
CA GLY A 161 3.90 -16.77 9.46
C GLY A 161 4.58 -16.01 8.33
N GLU A 162 4.47 -16.51 7.09
CA GLU A 162 4.96 -15.79 5.91
C GLU A 162 4.16 -14.52 5.65
N LEU A 163 2.84 -14.57 5.80
CA LEU A 163 1.99 -13.40 5.69
C LEU A 163 2.37 -12.32 6.72
N GLU A 164 2.72 -12.70 7.95
CA GLU A 164 3.22 -11.78 8.96
C GLU A 164 4.55 -11.14 8.53
N GLN A 165 5.46 -11.90 7.92
CA GLN A 165 6.70 -11.36 7.37
C GLN A 165 6.43 -10.34 6.24
N VAL A 166 5.54 -10.66 5.31
CA VAL A 166 5.13 -9.74 4.23
C VAL A 166 4.57 -8.45 4.80
N TYR A 167 3.72 -8.53 5.82
CA TYR A 167 3.18 -7.33 6.47
C TYR A 167 4.25 -6.52 7.22
N ASN A 168 5.24 -7.17 7.82
CA ASN A 168 6.39 -6.49 8.43
C ASN A 168 7.20 -5.72 7.37
N ASP A 169 7.45 -6.32 6.20
CA ASP A 169 8.19 -5.70 5.11
C ASP A 169 7.43 -4.47 4.56
N ILE A 170 6.13 -4.61 4.33
CA ILE A 170 5.27 -3.50 3.90
C ILE A 170 5.24 -2.41 4.97
N GLY A 171 4.99 -2.76 6.24
CA GLY A 171 4.92 -1.82 7.35
C GLY A 171 6.19 -1.02 7.54
N SER A 172 7.35 -1.65 7.42
CA SER A 172 8.65 -1.00 7.50
C SER A 172 8.87 0.03 6.37
N SER A 173 8.27 -0.18 5.21
CA SER A 173 8.39 0.70 4.04
C SER A 173 7.44 1.93 4.08
N VAL A 174 6.35 1.86 4.84
CA VAL A 174 5.30 2.89 4.87
C VAL A 174 5.75 4.17 5.62
N GLY A 175 6.78 4.09 6.47
CA GLY A 175 7.27 5.24 7.26
C GLY A 175 8.22 6.18 6.52
N PHE A 176 8.66 5.86 5.31
CA PHE A 176 9.69 6.62 4.60
C PHE A 176 9.13 7.28 3.34
N VAL A 177 8.66 8.51 3.47
CA VAL A 177 8.54 9.40 2.31
C VAL A 177 9.92 10.04 2.11
N THR A 178 10.56 9.75 0.98
CA THR A 178 11.76 10.48 0.57
C THR A 178 11.32 11.89 0.20
N ALA A 179 11.37 12.80 1.17
CA ALA A 179 11.19 14.22 0.89
C ALA A 179 12.51 14.74 0.31
N ASP A 180 12.51 15.11 -0.95
CA ASP A 180 13.61 15.86 -1.58
C ASP A 180 13.73 17.23 -0.87
N ARG A 181 14.63 17.30 0.09
CA ARG A 181 14.90 18.56 0.78
C ARG A 181 15.91 19.35 -0.03
N GLU A 182 15.48 20.44 -0.63
CA GLU A 182 16.39 21.38 -1.27
C GLU A 182 17.40 21.94 -0.26
N ILE A 183 18.65 21.54 -0.42
CA ILE A 183 19.77 22.04 0.40
C ILE A 183 20.53 23.18 -0.27
N THR A 184 20.05 23.62 -1.44
CA THR A 184 20.67 24.68 -2.29
C THR A 184 20.93 25.96 -1.51
N HIS A 185 20.02 26.35 -0.61
CA HIS A 185 20.17 27.55 0.21
C HIS A 185 21.38 27.52 1.15
N TRP A 186 21.78 26.33 1.65
CA TRP A 186 22.98 26.19 2.48
C TRP A 186 24.27 26.39 1.66
N PHE A 187 24.32 25.90 0.43
CA PHE A 187 25.45 26.08 -0.48
C PHE A 187 25.56 27.53 -0.93
N VAL A 188 24.44 28.20 -1.22
CA VAL A 188 24.41 29.63 -1.57
C VAL A 188 24.89 30.48 -0.38
N ALA A 189 24.42 30.19 0.84
CA ALA A 189 24.88 30.91 2.04
C ALA A 189 26.40 30.73 2.28
N GLY A 190 26.92 29.51 2.08
CA GLY A 190 28.34 29.21 2.18
C GLY A 190 29.16 29.95 1.12
N ALA A 191 28.71 29.99 -0.11
CA ALA A 191 29.37 30.73 -1.19
C ALA A 191 29.42 32.24 -0.93
N ILE A 192 28.33 32.83 -0.43
CA ILE A 192 28.28 34.26 -0.08
C ILE A 192 29.24 34.56 1.09
N ALA A 193 29.29 33.71 2.11
CA ALA A 193 30.21 33.85 3.23
C ALA A 193 31.68 33.83 2.78
N LEU A 194 32.01 32.92 1.84
CA LEU A 194 33.37 32.79 1.28
C LEU A 194 33.74 34.02 0.43
N LEU A 195 32.79 34.53 -0.36
CA LEU A 195 32.99 35.77 -1.14
C LEU A 195 33.22 36.98 -0.21
N MET A 196 32.48 37.13 0.87
CA MET A 196 32.67 38.18 1.82
C MET A 196 34.02 38.07 2.53
N LEU A 197 34.44 36.86 2.90
CA LEU A 197 35.74 36.63 3.51
C LEU A 197 36.90 36.98 2.55
N THR A 198 36.81 36.57 1.29
CA THR A 198 37.82 36.89 0.26
C THR A 198 37.88 38.38 -0.01
N ALA A 199 36.74 39.08 -0.09
CA ALA A 199 36.70 40.55 -0.21
C ALA A 199 37.32 41.27 0.98
N ALA A 200 37.03 40.83 2.21
CA ALA A 200 37.59 41.37 3.42
C ALA A 200 39.11 41.18 3.49
N LEU A 201 39.60 39.97 3.15
CA LEU A 201 41.03 39.69 3.07
C LEU A 201 41.73 40.55 1.99
N SER A 202 41.13 40.69 0.82
CA SER A 202 41.64 41.55 -0.27
C SER A 202 41.76 42.99 0.18
N LEU A 203 40.76 43.57 0.83
CA LEU A 203 40.81 44.91 1.37
C LEU A 203 41.89 45.07 2.46
N ALA A 204 42.02 44.11 3.35
CA ALA A 204 43.01 44.11 4.44
C ALA A 204 44.46 44.04 3.93
N PHE A 205 44.71 43.26 2.86
CA PHE A 205 46.05 43.10 2.28
C PHE A 205 46.41 44.20 1.30
N PHE A 206 45.48 44.61 0.42
CA PHE A 206 45.75 45.61 -0.63
C PHE A 206 45.60 47.05 -0.14
N SER A 207 44.87 47.35 0.93
CA SER A 207 44.79 48.69 1.49
C SER A 207 46.08 49.17 2.19
N ARG A 208 47.09 48.32 2.27
CA ARG A 208 48.42 48.60 2.86
C ARG A 208 49.53 48.81 1.86
N LEU A 209 49.25 48.95 0.56
CA LEU A 209 50.22 49.35 -0.42
C LEU A 209 50.24 50.90 -0.52
N PRO A 210 51.39 51.54 -0.38
CA PRO A 210 51.52 53.02 -0.38
C PRO A 210 51.22 53.64 -1.75
#